data_2527fa828912db0bc21ce11172fd0def
#
_entry.id   2527fa828912db0bc21ce11172fd0def
#
_cell.length_a   1.000
_cell.length_b   1.000
_cell.length_c   1.000
_cell.angle_alpha   90.00
_cell.angle_beta   90.00
_cell.angle_gamma   90.00
#
_symmetry.space_group_name_H-M   'P 1'
#
loop_
_entity.id
_entity.type
_entity.pdbx_description
1 polymer ?
#
loop_
_entity_poly.entity_id
_entity_poly.type
_entity_poly.pdbx_seq_one_letter_code
_entity_poly.pdbx_strand_id
1 'polypeptide(L)' 'MADIFISYTASDRDWAFWIAKELEALGQTPHVHEWEIKGGDDIYAWMEERYDAADHVLCVVSDEYLKAP' A
#
# COMPACT_ATOMS: atom_id res chain seq x y z
N MET A 1 1.64 -16.79 -5.28
CA MET A 1 2.03 -15.44 -4.85
C MET A 1 0.79 -14.66 -4.46
N ALA A 2 0.84 -13.98 -3.33
CA ALA A 2 -0.31 -13.23 -2.84
C ALA A 2 -0.23 -11.76 -3.26
N ASP A 3 -1.39 -11.19 -3.59
CA ASP A 3 -1.51 -9.75 -3.82
C ASP A 3 -1.72 -9.08 -2.47
N ILE A 4 -0.82 -8.20 -2.08
CA ILE A 4 -0.85 -7.55 -0.78
C ILE A 4 -0.98 -6.05 -0.97
N PHE A 5 -2.10 -5.49 -0.53
CA PHE A 5 -2.33 -4.04 -0.54
C PHE A 5 -1.64 -3.45 0.69
N ILE A 6 -0.79 -2.44 0.49
CA ILE A 6 -0.11 -1.76 1.59
C ILE A 6 -0.76 -0.41 1.85
N SER A 7 -1.35 -0.28 3.03
CA SER A 7 -2.02 0.95 3.46
C SER A 7 -1.08 1.71 4.40
N TYR A 8 -0.81 2.97 4.09
CA TYR A 8 0.13 3.78 4.87
C TYR A 8 -0.16 5.26 4.68
N THR A 9 0.40 6.09 5.56
CA THR A 9 0.36 7.54 5.39
C THR A 9 1.67 8.03 4.76
N ALA A 10 1.67 9.25 4.24
CA ALA A 10 2.85 9.82 3.61
C ALA A 10 4.05 9.88 4.58
N SER A 11 3.78 10.04 5.87
CA SER A 11 4.84 10.08 6.89
C SER A 11 5.58 8.76 7.00
N ASP A 12 4.94 7.65 6.64
CA ASP A 12 5.49 6.31 6.76
C ASP A 12 5.90 5.72 5.42
N ARG A 13 6.00 6.56 4.39
CA ARG A 13 6.29 6.10 3.05
C ARG A 13 7.55 5.25 2.96
N ASP A 14 8.62 5.66 3.62
CA ASP A 14 9.89 4.92 3.56
C ASP A 14 9.74 3.53 4.16
N TRP A 15 9.00 3.41 5.26
CA TRP A 15 8.71 2.12 5.86
C TRP A 15 7.88 1.25 4.92
N ALA A 16 6.85 1.82 4.31
CA ALA A 16 5.98 1.10 3.39
C ALA A 16 6.76 0.58 2.18
N PHE A 17 7.63 1.40 1.62
CA PHE A 17 8.45 1.01 0.48
C PHE A 17 9.43 -0.10 0.87
N TRP A 18 10.04 0.00 2.04
CA TRP A 18 10.94 -1.05 2.52
C TRP A 18 10.22 -2.38 2.68
N ILE A 19 9.04 -2.35 3.29
CA ILE A 19 8.21 -3.54 3.46
C ILE A 19 7.84 -4.13 2.10
N ALA A 20 7.45 -3.29 1.15
CA ALA A 20 7.10 -3.74 -0.19
C ALA A 20 8.27 -4.45 -0.87
N LYS A 21 9.47 -3.91 -0.74
CA LYS A 21 10.66 -4.54 -1.32
C LYS A 21 10.95 -5.89 -0.67
N GLU A 22 10.77 -6.00 0.63
CA GLU A 22 10.94 -7.26 1.33
C GLU A 22 9.92 -8.29 0.87
N LEU A 23 8.66 -7.87 0.66
CA LEU A 23 7.62 -8.77 0.17
C LEU A 23 7.94 -9.25 -1.25
N GLU A 24 8.44 -8.38 -2.11
CA GLU A 24 8.88 -8.79 -3.44
C GLU A 24 9.97 -9.84 -3.37
N ALA A 25 10.93 -9.68 -2.46
CA ALA A 25 12.01 -10.63 -2.26
C ALA A 25 11.50 -11.99 -1.80
N LEU A 26 10.35 -12.02 -1.11
CA LEU A 26 9.71 -13.25 -0.66
C LEU A 26 8.77 -13.86 -1.70
N GLY A 27 8.70 -13.27 -2.89
CA GLY A 27 7.85 -13.78 -3.96
C GLY A 27 6.41 -13.32 -3.90
N GLN A 28 6.09 -12.34 -3.06
CA GLN A 28 4.76 -11.77 -2.98
C GLN A 28 4.61 -10.58 -3.93
N THR A 29 3.38 -10.14 -4.17
CA THR A 29 3.09 -9.02 -5.05
C THR A 29 2.52 -7.86 -4.24
N PRO A 30 3.36 -6.89 -3.81
CA PRO A 30 2.86 -5.73 -3.08
C PRO A 30 2.26 -4.70 -4.03
N HIS A 31 1.24 -4.00 -3.54
CA HIS A 31 0.61 -2.90 -4.28
C HIS A 31 0.71 -1.63 -3.45
N VAL A 32 1.47 -0.67 -3.95
CA VAL A 32 1.71 0.61 -3.30
C VAL A 32 1.18 1.70 -4.24
N HIS A 33 0.29 2.55 -3.75
CA HIS A 33 -0.37 3.52 -4.63
C HIS A 33 0.62 4.48 -5.33
N GLU A 34 1.70 4.85 -4.66
CA GLU A 34 2.68 5.75 -5.27
C GLU A 34 3.44 5.12 -6.42
N TRP A 35 3.43 3.78 -6.50
CA TRP A 35 4.07 3.07 -7.61
C TRP A 35 3.10 2.85 -8.79
N GLU A 36 1.81 2.78 -8.51
CA GLU A 36 0.80 2.41 -9.52
C GLU A 36 -0.06 3.58 -9.98
N ILE A 37 -0.23 4.59 -9.14
CA ILE A 37 -1.05 5.76 -9.48
C ILE A 37 -0.17 6.87 -9.99
N LYS A 38 -0.54 7.41 -11.14
CA LYS A 38 0.12 8.58 -11.71
C LYS A 38 -0.69 9.83 -11.40
N GLY A 39 -0.07 10.98 -11.48
CA GLY A 39 -0.75 12.23 -11.23
C GLY A 39 -2.02 12.35 -12.08
N GLY A 40 -3.12 12.73 -11.46
CA GLY A 40 -4.40 12.86 -12.13
C GLY A 40 -5.31 11.65 -12.01
N ASP A 41 -4.78 10.51 -11.59
CA ASP A 41 -5.60 9.32 -11.36
C ASP A 41 -6.41 9.45 -10.08
N ASP A 42 -7.56 8.78 -10.04
CA ASP A 42 -8.43 8.77 -8.87
C ASP A 42 -7.89 7.77 -7.85
N ILE A 43 -7.27 8.29 -6.79
CA ILE A 43 -6.67 7.45 -5.75
C ILE A 43 -7.72 6.61 -5.03
N TYR A 44 -8.91 7.16 -4.81
CA TYR A 44 -9.95 6.42 -4.08
C TYR A 44 -10.48 5.25 -4.90
N ALA A 45 -10.68 5.45 -6.20
CA ALA A 45 -11.09 4.36 -7.09
C ALA A 45 -10.02 3.28 -7.14
N TRP A 46 -8.74 3.66 -7.21
CA TRP A 46 -7.64 2.72 -7.22
C TRP A 46 -7.60 1.92 -5.92
N MET A 47 -7.73 2.61 -4.78
CA MET A 47 -7.69 1.95 -3.47
C MET A 47 -8.83 0.95 -3.31
N GLU A 48 -10.03 1.32 -3.75
CA GLU A 48 -11.18 0.43 -3.69
C GLU A 48 -10.96 -0.82 -4.54
N GLU A 49 -10.48 -0.64 -5.77
CA GLU A 49 -10.21 -1.75 -6.67
C GLU A 49 -9.14 -2.68 -6.10
N ARG A 50 -8.04 -2.13 -5.58
CA ARG A 50 -6.96 -2.94 -5.03
C ARG A 50 -7.36 -3.62 -3.73
N TYR A 51 -8.15 -2.94 -2.92
CA TYR A 51 -8.64 -3.51 -1.67
C TYR A 51 -9.48 -4.75 -1.94
N ASP A 52 -10.37 -4.67 -2.93
CA ASP A 52 -11.23 -5.80 -3.29
C ASP A 52 -10.44 -6.95 -3.93
N ALA A 53 -9.40 -6.63 -4.69
CA ALA A 53 -8.60 -7.63 -5.41
C ALA A 53 -7.50 -8.24 -4.55
N ALA A 54 -7.12 -7.61 -3.45
CA ALA A 54 -5.98 -8.06 -2.65
C ALA A 54 -6.33 -9.30 -1.82
N ASP A 55 -5.38 -10.20 -1.71
CA ASP A 55 -5.50 -11.36 -0.81
C ASP A 55 -5.34 -10.93 0.64
N HIS A 56 -4.49 -9.94 0.87
CA HIS A 56 -4.21 -9.42 2.20
C HIS A 56 -4.04 -7.92 2.16
N VAL A 57 -4.37 -7.27 3.28
CA VAL A 57 -4.13 -5.83 3.46
C VAL A 57 -3.15 -5.67 4.61
N LEU A 58 -2.02 -5.04 4.35
CA LEU A 58 -1.02 -4.75 5.36
C LEU A 58 -1.08 -3.28 5.70
N CYS A 59 -1.33 -2.98 6.97
CA CYS A 59 -1.42 -1.59 7.44
C CYS A 59 -0.15 -1.20 8.17
N VAL A 60 0.50 -0.14 7.72
CA VAL A 60 1.64 0.44 8.43
C VAL A 60 1.06 1.40 9.46
N VAL A 61 0.88 0.92 10.68
CA VAL A 61 0.21 1.66 11.74
C VAL A 61 1.23 2.43 12.58
N SER A 62 1.07 3.74 12.62
CA SER A 62 1.88 4.64 13.42
C SER A 62 0.96 5.69 14.05
N ASP A 63 1.53 6.59 14.86
CA ASP A 63 0.74 7.68 15.41
C ASP A 63 0.09 8.51 14.30
N GLU A 64 0.84 8.76 13.22
CA GLU A 64 0.32 9.54 12.10
C GLU A 64 -0.81 8.78 11.38
N TYR A 65 -0.68 7.48 11.23
CA TYR A 65 -1.72 6.67 10.62
C TYR A 65 -3.02 6.73 11.44
N LEU A 66 -2.89 6.64 12.76
CA LEU A 66 -4.04 6.66 13.66
C LEU A 66 -4.73 8.01 13.71
N LYS A 67 -3.99 9.10 13.41
CA LYS A 67 -4.53 10.46 13.37
C LYS A 67 -5.12 10.82 12.02
N ALA A 68 -4.83 10.06 10.98
CA ALA A 68 -5.32 10.35 9.64
C ALA A 68 -6.84 10.23 9.58
N PRO A 69 -7.51 11.18 8.89
CA PRO A 69 -8.97 11.12 8.74
C PRO A 69 -9.43 9.95 7.86
#